data_d0047734e1d1c2858a8a54147091e3c3
#
_entry.id   d0047734e1d1c2858a8a54147091e3c3
#
_cell.length_a   1.000
_cell.length_b   1.000
_cell.length_c   1.000
_cell.angle_alpha   90.00
_cell.angle_beta   90.00
_cell.angle_gamma   90.00
#
_symmetry.space_group_name_H-M   'P 1'
#
loop_
_entity.id
_entity.type
_entity.pdbx_description
1 polymer ?
#
loop_
_entity_poly.entity_id
_entity_poly.type
_entity_poly.pdbx_seq_one_letter_code
_entity_poly.pdbx_strand_id
1 'polypeptide(L)'
;MDTKTILNDATARMQKTVDFLEESLSNIRAGKASVNVLNGVFVEYYGSQTPVSGVASVTVPDAKTILIQPWDKNMIRPIEKAIIDSNIGLTPSNNGESIRLSMPPLTEERRKELVKQSKAEAENARVSLRNARRDAVEAFKKAVKDGMPEDEGKDGEAQVQKVVDKFNKAIDAAFEKKEKEIMTVSSLKHNNRNRLPERTAYFIVIRLPTIW
;
A
#
# COMPACT_ATOMS: atom_id res chain seq x y z
N MET A 1 13.37 37.77 -7.69
CA MET A 1 12.51 36.57 -7.52
C MET A 1 11.49 36.90 -6.44
N ASP A 2 10.22 36.62 -6.65
CA ASP A 2 9.16 36.93 -5.67
C ASP A 2 9.11 35.85 -4.57
N THR A 3 8.87 36.25 -3.32
CA THR A 3 8.75 35.38 -2.14
C THR A 3 7.81 34.20 -2.36
N LYS A 4 6.67 34.44 -3.03
CA LYS A 4 5.68 33.40 -3.37
C LYS A 4 6.24 32.34 -4.33
N THR A 5 7.07 32.75 -5.29
CA THR A 5 7.66 31.82 -6.27
C THR A 5 8.62 30.87 -5.59
N ILE A 6 9.48 31.37 -4.69
CA ILE A 6 10.44 30.55 -3.93
C ILE A 6 9.70 29.55 -3.03
N LEU A 7 8.66 30.03 -2.32
CA LEU A 7 7.84 29.16 -1.46
C LEU A 7 7.09 28.08 -2.24
N ASN A 8 6.52 28.43 -3.38
CA ASN A 8 5.79 27.47 -4.23
C ASN A 8 6.73 26.40 -4.80
N ASP A 9 7.93 26.79 -5.27
CA ASP A 9 8.93 25.85 -5.78
C ASP A 9 9.41 24.90 -4.66
N ALA A 10 9.73 25.43 -3.48
CA ALA A 10 10.10 24.65 -2.32
C ALA A 10 8.99 23.67 -1.92
N THR A 11 7.75 24.15 -1.84
CA THR A 11 6.58 23.33 -1.49
C THR A 11 6.37 22.22 -2.53
N ALA A 12 6.47 22.52 -3.82
CA ALA A 12 6.32 21.53 -4.89
C ALA A 12 7.40 20.44 -4.84
N ARG A 13 8.65 20.80 -4.54
CA ARG A 13 9.75 19.83 -4.37
C ARG A 13 9.52 18.94 -3.13
N MET A 14 9.07 19.54 -2.02
CA MET A 14 8.76 18.79 -0.80
C MET A 14 7.58 17.84 -1.00
N GLN A 15 6.53 18.29 -1.72
CA GLN A 15 5.39 17.43 -2.06
C GLN A 15 5.84 16.23 -2.89
N LYS A 16 6.63 16.43 -3.95
CA LYS A 16 7.17 15.34 -4.77
C LYS A 16 7.97 14.33 -3.93
N THR A 17 8.67 14.79 -2.90
CA THR A 17 9.40 13.89 -2.00
C THR A 17 8.47 13.01 -1.21
N VAL A 18 7.35 13.53 -0.73
CA VAL A 18 6.33 12.74 0.00
C VAL A 18 5.61 11.78 -0.95
N ASP A 19 5.23 12.23 -2.14
CA ASP A 19 4.59 11.39 -3.16
C ASP A 19 5.50 10.21 -3.54
N PHE A 20 6.79 10.45 -3.74
CA PHE A 20 7.78 9.40 -4.01
C PHE A 20 7.93 8.44 -2.84
N LEU A 21 7.92 8.94 -1.59
CA LEU A 21 7.94 8.08 -0.41
C LEU A 21 6.70 7.18 -0.34
N GLU A 22 5.50 7.73 -0.58
CA GLU A 22 4.26 6.96 -0.59
C GLU A 22 4.29 5.86 -1.66
N GLU A 23 4.81 6.15 -2.84
CA GLU A 23 5.02 5.17 -3.91
C GLU A 23 6.03 4.09 -3.47
N SER A 24 7.19 4.47 -2.93
CA SER A 24 8.21 3.54 -2.45
C SER A 24 7.67 2.65 -1.33
N LEU A 25 6.92 3.21 -0.38
CA LEU A 25 6.26 2.44 0.67
C LEU A 25 5.17 1.51 0.12
N SER A 26 4.44 1.89 -0.93
CA SER A 26 3.44 1.02 -1.57
C SER A 26 4.07 -0.20 -2.23
N ASN A 27 5.29 -0.04 -2.78
CA ASN A 27 6.07 -1.12 -3.39
C ASN A 27 6.62 -2.13 -2.35
N ILE A 28 6.73 -1.73 -1.09
CA ILE A 28 7.08 -2.65 0.01
C ILE A 28 5.87 -3.54 0.31
N ARG A 29 5.92 -4.78 -0.19
CA ARG A 29 4.83 -5.76 -0.05
C ARG A 29 4.76 -6.30 1.37
N ALA A 30 3.77 -5.87 2.14
CA ALA A 30 3.56 -6.30 3.53
C ALA A 30 2.85 -7.67 3.68
N GLY A 31 2.84 -8.51 2.63
CA GLY A 31 2.14 -9.79 2.64
C GLY A 31 0.62 -9.67 2.52
N LYS A 32 0.11 -8.48 2.16
CA LYS A 32 -1.29 -8.30 1.78
C LYS A 32 -1.50 -8.63 0.31
N ALA A 33 -2.62 -9.27 0.03
CA ALA A 33 -3.12 -9.44 -1.32
C ALA A 33 -3.43 -8.07 -1.94
N SER A 34 -2.93 -7.82 -3.13
CA SER A 34 -3.21 -6.62 -3.91
C SER A 34 -3.35 -7.00 -5.38
N VAL A 35 -4.30 -6.39 -6.07
CA VAL A 35 -4.49 -6.57 -7.52
C VAL A 35 -3.21 -6.21 -8.29
N ASN A 36 -2.45 -5.24 -7.80
CA ASN A 36 -1.20 -4.77 -8.42
C ASN A 36 -0.10 -5.85 -8.54
N VAL A 37 -0.23 -6.95 -7.81
CA VAL A 37 0.69 -8.10 -7.95
C VAL A 37 0.63 -8.71 -9.35
N LEU A 38 -0.51 -8.58 -10.03
CA LEU A 38 -0.76 -9.13 -11.36
C LEU A 38 -0.47 -8.17 -12.52
N ASN A 39 -0.07 -6.92 -12.23
CA ASN A 39 0.18 -5.91 -13.27
C ASN A 39 1.30 -6.27 -14.26
N GLY A 40 2.18 -7.23 -13.91
CA GLY A 40 3.25 -7.73 -14.79
C GLY A 40 2.93 -9.07 -15.44
N VAL A 41 1.74 -9.62 -15.25
CA VAL A 41 1.35 -10.94 -15.78
C VAL A 41 0.53 -10.75 -17.05
N PHE A 42 1.05 -11.26 -18.15
CA PHE A 42 0.40 -11.22 -19.46
C PHE A 42 0.05 -12.64 -19.90
N VAL A 43 -1.07 -12.74 -20.59
CA VAL A 43 -1.61 -14.00 -21.13
C VAL A 43 -1.84 -13.83 -22.62
N GLU A 44 -1.58 -14.86 -23.39
CA GLU A 44 -1.94 -14.86 -24.80
C GLU A 44 -3.46 -15.07 -24.94
N TYR A 45 -4.13 -14.04 -25.49
CA TYR A 45 -5.54 -14.05 -25.75
C TYR A 45 -5.79 -13.68 -27.22
N TYR A 46 -6.29 -14.64 -28.02
CA TYR A 46 -6.47 -14.49 -29.48
C TYR A 46 -5.24 -13.94 -30.21
N GLY A 47 -4.06 -14.48 -29.89
CA GLY A 47 -2.79 -14.08 -30.52
C GLY A 47 -2.20 -12.74 -30.06
N SER A 48 -2.77 -12.13 -29.03
CA SER A 48 -2.28 -10.88 -28.43
C SER A 48 -1.92 -11.06 -26.96
N GLN A 49 -0.80 -10.46 -26.54
CA GLN A 49 -0.39 -10.42 -25.13
C GLN A 49 -1.30 -9.43 -24.37
N THR A 50 -2.20 -9.96 -23.55
CA THR A 50 -3.19 -9.17 -22.80
C THR A 50 -2.90 -9.31 -21.30
N PRO A 51 -2.96 -8.23 -20.51
CA PRO A 51 -2.80 -8.33 -19.06
C PRO A 51 -3.95 -9.16 -18.46
N VAL A 52 -3.69 -9.91 -17.39
CA VAL A 52 -4.69 -10.77 -16.73
C VAL A 52 -5.96 -9.98 -16.34
N SER A 53 -5.82 -8.72 -15.95
CA SER A 53 -6.96 -7.83 -15.66
C SER A 53 -7.85 -7.50 -16.87
N GLY A 54 -7.37 -7.75 -18.08
CA GLY A 54 -8.12 -7.56 -19.34
C GLY A 54 -8.89 -8.80 -19.81
N VAL A 55 -8.67 -9.98 -19.18
CA VAL A 55 -9.30 -11.26 -19.53
C VAL A 55 -10.04 -11.90 -18.36
N ALA A 56 -9.89 -11.34 -17.16
CA ALA A 56 -10.49 -11.84 -15.94
C ALA A 56 -10.87 -10.71 -14.97
N SER A 57 -11.91 -10.94 -14.17
CA SER A 57 -12.21 -10.11 -13.01
C SER A 57 -11.27 -10.49 -11.85
N VAL A 58 -10.52 -9.51 -11.32
CA VAL A 58 -9.59 -9.71 -10.21
C VAL A 58 -10.17 -9.05 -8.96
N THR A 59 -10.42 -9.84 -7.92
CA THR A 59 -10.95 -9.37 -6.65
C THR A 59 -10.08 -9.83 -5.48
N VAL A 60 -10.12 -9.10 -4.38
CA VAL A 60 -9.39 -9.42 -3.15
C VAL A 60 -10.41 -9.62 -2.02
N PRO A 61 -10.96 -10.84 -1.89
CA PRO A 61 -11.97 -11.13 -0.87
C PRO A 61 -11.39 -11.04 0.56
N ASP A 62 -10.10 -11.36 0.70
CA ASP A 62 -9.40 -11.38 1.99
C ASP A 62 -8.04 -10.71 1.87
N ALA A 63 -7.50 -10.24 3.01
CA ALA A 63 -6.16 -9.64 3.06
C ALA A 63 -5.02 -10.56 2.55
N LYS A 64 -5.27 -11.84 2.33
CA LYS A 64 -4.28 -12.85 1.92
C LYS A 64 -4.66 -13.63 0.66
N THR A 65 -5.81 -13.34 0.07
CA THR A 65 -6.31 -14.10 -1.07
C THR A 65 -6.64 -13.16 -2.23
N ILE A 66 -6.13 -13.47 -3.41
CA ILE A 66 -6.56 -12.86 -4.66
C ILE A 66 -7.41 -13.90 -5.39
N LEU A 67 -8.60 -13.50 -5.81
CA LEU A 67 -9.49 -14.32 -6.61
C LEU A 67 -9.52 -13.77 -8.03
N ILE A 68 -9.21 -14.62 -9.00
CA ILE A 68 -9.22 -14.31 -10.42
C ILE A 68 -10.34 -15.13 -11.04
N GLN A 69 -11.32 -14.47 -11.62
CA GLN A 69 -12.44 -15.08 -12.34
C GLN A 69 -12.32 -14.74 -13.83
N PRO A 70 -11.83 -15.68 -14.66
CA PRO A 70 -11.77 -15.49 -16.09
C PRO A 70 -13.19 -15.35 -16.68
N TRP A 71 -13.35 -14.52 -17.69
CA TRP A 71 -14.61 -14.40 -18.42
C TRP A 71 -14.86 -15.62 -19.32
N ASP A 72 -13.79 -16.25 -19.80
CA ASP A 72 -13.82 -17.52 -20.54
C ASP A 72 -13.16 -18.63 -19.71
N LYS A 73 -13.88 -19.72 -19.47
CA LYS A 73 -13.38 -20.92 -18.73
C LYS A 73 -12.13 -21.53 -19.36
N ASN A 74 -11.97 -21.40 -20.68
CA ASN A 74 -10.78 -21.91 -21.37
C ASN A 74 -9.50 -21.15 -20.99
N MET A 75 -9.63 -19.92 -20.46
CA MET A 75 -8.51 -19.09 -20.05
C MET A 75 -7.93 -19.46 -18.67
N ILE A 76 -8.58 -20.35 -17.92
CA ILE A 76 -8.12 -20.73 -16.58
C ILE A 76 -6.68 -21.30 -16.65
N ARG A 77 -6.45 -22.29 -17.52
CA ARG A 77 -5.12 -22.92 -17.67
C ARG A 77 -4.06 -21.96 -18.22
N PRO A 78 -4.32 -21.18 -19.28
CA PRO A 78 -3.38 -20.16 -19.74
C PRO A 78 -3.00 -19.13 -18.65
N ILE A 79 -3.97 -18.64 -17.88
CA ILE A 79 -3.73 -17.69 -16.79
C ILE A 79 -2.90 -18.35 -15.68
N GLU A 80 -3.24 -19.56 -15.28
CA GLU A 80 -2.49 -20.32 -14.26
C GLU A 80 -1.03 -20.50 -14.67
N LYS A 81 -0.79 -20.90 -15.92
CA LYS A 81 0.56 -21.05 -16.48
C LYS A 81 1.31 -19.72 -16.49
N ALA A 82 0.69 -18.65 -16.96
CA ALA A 82 1.30 -17.31 -16.99
C ALA A 82 1.68 -16.80 -15.59
N ILE A 83 0.87 -17.10 -14.57
CA ILE A 83 1.17 -16.77 -13.17
C ILE A 83 2.40 -17.55 -12.68
N ILE A 84 2.50 -18.82 -12.99
CA ILE A 84 3.66 -19.66 -12.63
C ILE A 84 4.91 -19.16 -13.34
N ASP A 85 4.83 -18.90 -14.64
CA ASP A 85 5.96 -18.47 -15.49
C ASP A 85 6.45 -17.07 -15.08
N SER A 86 5.57 -16.21 -14.59
CA SER A 86 5.93 -14.85 -14.12
C SER A 86 6.71 -14.83 -12.80
N ASN A 87 6.86 -15.97 -12.14
CA ASN A 87 7.66 -16.16 -10.91
C ASN A 87 7.37 -15.14 -9.80
N ILE A 88 6.10 -14.73 -9.64
CA ILE A 88 5.66 -13.80 -8.59
C ILE A 88 5.71 -14.42 -7.18
N GLY A 89 6.14 -15.68 -7.05
CA GLY A 89 6.26 -16.37 -5.77
C GLY A 89 4.92 -16.77 -5.15
N LEU A 90 3.85 -16.83 -5.95
CA LEU A 90 2.53 -17.27 -5.52
C LEU A 90 2.13 -18.54 -6.25
N THR A 91 1.58 -19.51 -5.52
CA THR A 91 1.07 -20.75 -6.10
C THR A 91 -0.41 -20.59 -6.41
N PRO A 92 -0.82 -20.68 -7.68
CA PRO A 92 -2.23 -20.66 -8.04
C PRO A 92 -2.90 -21.99 -7.64
N SER A 93 -4.15 -21.88 -7.21
CA SER A 93 -5.05 -23.01 -6.99
C SER A 93 -6.35 -22.74 -7.73
N ASN A 94 -6.77 -23.62 -8.63
CA ASN A 94 -8.00 -23.46 -9.38
C ASN A 94 -9.08 -24.46 -8.90
N ASN A 95 -10.33 -24.07 -9.03
CA ASN A 95 -11.52 -24.88 -8.74
C ASN A 95 -12.37 -25.17 -10.01
N GLY A 96 -11.82 -24.94 -11.20
CA GLY A 96 -12.53 -25.08 -12.47
C GLY A 96 -13.38 -23.89 -12.90
N GLU A 97 -13.57 -22.86 -12.04
CA GLU A 97 -14.31 -21.63 -12.33
C GLU A 97 -13.50 -20.38 -12.02
N SER A 98 -12.63 -20.46 -11.03
CA SER A 98 -11.78 -19.33 -10.60
C SER A 98 -10.42 -19.82 -10.16
N ILE A 99 -9.44 -18.94 -10.23
CA ILE A 99 -8.08 -19.14 -9.73
C ILE A 99 -7.93 -18.36 -8.44
N ARG A 100 -7.48 -19.04 -7.40
CA ARG A 100 -7.19 -18.45 -6.09
C ARG A 100 -5.69 -18.41 -5.88
N LEU A 101 -5.16 -17.20 -5.60
CA LEU A 101 -3.78 -17.00 -5.18
C LEU A 101 -3.74 -16.75 -3.67
N SER A 102 -3.01 -17.59 -2.95
CA SER A 102 -2.82 -17.43 -1.50
C SER A 102 -1.47 -16.82 -1.21
N MET A 103 -1.47 -15.69 -0.48
CA MET A 103 -0.25 -15.06 0.01
C MET A 103 0.32 -15.87 1.19
N PRO A 104 1.59 -16.32 1.11
CA PRO A 104 2.22 -16.99 2.24
C PRO A 104 2.32 -16.04 3.44
N PRO A 105 2.18 -16.54 4.68
CA PRO A 105 2.37 -15.71 5.87
C PRO A 105 3.82 -15.25 5.94
N LEU A 106 4.04 -13.96 6.16
CA LEU A 106 5.37 -13.43 6.42
C LEU A 106 5.89 -13.96 7.75
N THR A 107 7.15 -14.40 7.77
CA THR A 107 7.86 -14.71 9.01
C THR A 107 8.10 -13.42 9.82
N GLU A 108 8.29 -13.53 11.13
CA GLU A 108 8.58 -12.36 11.98
C GLU A 108 9.88 -11.66 11.57
N GLU A 109 10.88 -12.45 11.14
CA GLU A 109 12.15 -11.92 10.65
C GLU A 109 11.92 -11.06 9.39
N ARG A 110 11.15 -11.58 8.43
CA ARG A 110 10.84 -10.83 7.20
C ARG A 110 10.05 -9.56 7.47
N ARG A 111 9.18 -9.55 8.49
CA ARG A 111 8.47 -8.32 8.91
C ARG A 111 9.43 -7.28 9.46
N LYS A 112 10.34 -7.68 10.35
CA LYS A 112 11.37 -6.76 10.91
C LYS A 112 12.24 -6.17 9.80
N GLU A 113 12.57 -6.98 8.79
CA GLU A 113 13.34 -6.55 7.63
C GLU A 113 12.57 -5.51 6.79
N LEU A 114 11.27 -5.75 6.53
CA LEU A 114 10.41 -4.81 5.80
C LEU A 114 10.19 -3.49 6.57
N VAL A 115 10.06 -3.55 7.90
CA VAL A 115 10.00 -2.34 8.75
C VAL A 115 11.31 -1.58 8.67
N LYS A 116 12.46 -2.27 8.72
CA LYS A 116 13.78 -1.63 8.57
C LYS A 116 13.93 -0.97 7.20
N GLN A 117 13.48 -1.62 6.14
CA GLN A 117 13.47 -1.07 4.79
C GLN A 117 12.57 0.17 4.70
N SER A 118 11.34 0.10 5.24
CA SER A 118 10.41 1.24 5.27
C SER A 118 10.99 2.42 6.05
N LYS A 119 11.72 2.16 7.13
CA LYS A 119 12.41 3.20 7.90
C LYS A 119 13.54 3.85 7.11
N ALA A 120 14.31 3.07 6.35
CA ALA A 120 15.36 3.61 5.48
C ALA A 120 14.78 4.55 4.40
N GLU A 121 13.65 4.18 3.78
CA GLU A 121 12.97 5.05 2.82
C GLU A 121 12.47 6.35 3.46
N ALA A 122 11.90 6.29 4.67
CA ALA A 122 11.49 7.48 5.41
C ALA A 122 12.68 8.39 5.74
N GLU A 123 13.84 7.84 6.12
CA GLU A 123 15.05 8.64 6.37
C GLU A 123 15.57 9.29 5.07
N ASN A 124 15.55 8.60 3.95
CA ASN A 124 15.91 9.15 2.64
C ASN A 124 15.00 10.36 2.28
N ALA A 125 13.70 10.23 2.54
CA ALA A 125 12.76 11.33 2.35
C ALA A 125 13.06 12.52 3.26
N ARG A 126 13.40 12.29 4.53
CA ARG A 126 13.82 13.36 5.47
C ARG A 126 15.10 14.07 5.02
N VAL A 127 16.07 13.33 4.45
CA VAL A 127 17.28 13.93 3.87
C VAL A 127 16.93 14.82 2.67
N SER A 128 16.05 14.35 1.78
CA SER A 128 15.58 15.13 0.63
C SER A 128 14.84 16.41 1.06
N LEU A 129 14.03 16.31 2.13
CA LEU A 129 13.34 17.46 2.73
C LEU A 129 14.32 18.49 3.29
N ARG A 130 15.38 18.05 3.99
CA ARG A 130 16.43 18.92 4.49
C ARG A 130 17.18 19.62 3.36
N ASN A 131 17.45 18.93 2.26
CA ASN A 131 18.07 19.54 1.09
C ASN A 131 17.16 20.60 0.46
N ALA A 132 15.88 20.28 0.23
CA ALA A 132 14.90 21.24 -0.30
C ALA A 132 14.76 22.48 0.58
N ARG A 133 14.79 22.33 1.91
CA ARG A 133 14.82 23.46 2.85
C ARG A 133 16.07 24.32 2.66
N ARG A 134 17.24 23.67 2.62
CA ARG A 134 18.52 24.40 2.44
C ARG A 134 18.50 25.21 1.16
N ASP A 135 18.10 24.61 0.06
CA ASP A 135 18.03 25.27 -1.24
C ASP A 135 17.07 26.46 -1.21
N ALA A 136 15.92 26.33 -0.53
CA ALA A 136 14.96 27.42 -0.35
C ALA A 136 15.55 28.59 0.47
N VAL A 137 16.23 28.29 1.58
CA VAL A 137 16.88 29.30 2.43
C VAL A 137 18.01 30.00 1.64
N GLU A 138 18.79 29.28 0.84
CA GLU A 138 19.82 29.88 -0.04
C GLU A 138 19.18 30.79 -1.11
N ALA A 139 18.04 30.37 -1.69
CA ALA A 139 17.30 31.20 -2.65
C ALA A 139 16.79 32.51 -2.01
N PHE A 140 16.29 32.47 -0.76
CA PHE A 140 15.90 33.70 -0.04
C PHE A 140 17.11 34.60 0.24
N LYS A 141 18.22 34.06 0.72
CA LYS A 141 19.46 34.81 0.95
C LYS A 141 19.97 35.48 -0.33
N LYS A 142 19.84 34.80 -1.48
CA LYS A 142 20.20 35.36 -2.77
C LYS A 142 19.22 36.49 -3.16
N ALA A 143 17.92 36.28 -2.99
CA ALA A 143 16.90 37.28 -3.29
C ALA A 143 17.08 38.55 -2.46
N VAL A 144 17.45 38.45 -1.18
CA VAL A 144 17.78 39.59 -0.33
C VAL A 144 19.01 40.34 -0.87
N LYS A 145 20.04 39.67 -1.32
CA LYS A 145 21.22 40.28 -1.97
C LYS A 145 20.84 41.00 -3.28
N ASP A 146 19.85 40.48 -3.98
CA ASP A 146 19.37 41.01 -5.27
C ASP A 146 18.33 42.14 -5.08
N GLY A 147 18.07 42.61 -3.82
CA GLY A 147 17.25 43.80 -3.51
C GLY A 147 15.89 43.51 -2.83
N MET A 148 15.63 42.27 -2.42
CA MET A 148 14.47 41.97 -1.59
C MET A 148 14.64 42.53 -0.17
N PRO A 149 13.60 43.13 0.46
CA PRO A 149 13.66 43.56 1.86
C PRO A 149 14.08 42.40 2.79
N GLU A 150 14.96 42.68 3.75
CA GLU A 150 15.45 41.68 4.69
C GLU A 150 14.34 41.05 5.55
N ASP A 151 13.33 41.83 5.89
CA ASP A 151 12.16 41.35 6.67
C ASP A 151 11.33 40.34 5.86
N GLU A 152 11.12 40.59 4.56
CA GLU A 152 10.46 39.61 3.69
C GLU A 152 11.27 38.30 3.52
N GLY A 153 12.58 38.42 3.50
CA GLY A 153 13.47 37.24 3.47
C GLY A 153 13.32 36.40 4.74
N LYS A 154 13.32 37.03 5.92
CA LYS A 154 13.13 36.34 7.21
C LYS A 154 11.76 35.71 7.34
N ASP A 155 10.71 36.41 6.92
CA ASP A 155 9.36 35.87 6.91
C ASP A 155 9.23 34.68 5.95
N GLY A 156 9.89 34.73 4.78
CA GLY A 156 9.98 33.63 3.84
C GLY A 156 10.65 32.41 4.45
N GLU A 157 11.80 32.58 5.13
CA GLU A 157 12.48 31.48 5.82
C GLU A 157 11.60 30.86 6.92
N ALA A 158 10.86 31.68 7.69
CA ALA A 158 9.93 31.18 8.71
C ALA A 158 8.76 30.39 8.10
N GLN A 159 8.26 30.82 6.92
CA GLN A 159 7.22 30.09 6.21
C GLN A 159 7.74 28.75 5.65
N VAL A 160 8.97 28.72 5.10
CA VAL A 160 9.61 27.45 4.66
C VAL A 160 9.70 26.50 5.85
N GLN A 161 10.09 26.95 7.05
CA GLN A 161 10.16 26.11 8.23
C GLN A 161 8.82 25.48 8.57
N LYS A 162 7.72 26.24 8.54
CA LYS A 162 6.36 25.72 8.78
C LYS A 162 5.97 24.64 7.76
N VAL A 163 6.34 24.86 6.50
CA VAL A 163 6.10 23.88 5.42
C VAL A 163 6.89 22.60 5.66
N VAL A 164 8.17 22.70 6.03
CA VAL A 164 9.03 21.53 6.36
C VAL A 164 8.44 20.75 7.54
N ASP A 165 7.98 21.43 8.59
CA ASP A 165 7.39 20.75 9.76
C ASP A 165 6.10 20.01 9.40
N LYS A 166 5.29 20.58 8.49
CA LYS A 166 4.10 19.91 7.94
C LYS A 166 4.46 18.62 7.18
N PHE A 167 5.48 18.68 6.31
CA PHE A 167 5.88 17.52 5.53
C PHE A 167 6.63 16.46 6.36
N ASN A 168 7.37 16.85 7.40
CA ASN A 168 7.92 15.90 8.35
C ASN A 168 6.83 15.07 9.04
N LYS A 169 5.75 15.75 9.49
CA LYS A 169 4.59 15.03 10.07
C LYS A 169 3.91 14.10 9.06
N ALA A 170 3.85 14.48 7.79
CA ALA A 170 3.30 13.63 6.74
C ALA A 170 4.17 12.38 6.51
N ILE A 171 5.51 12.52 6.50
CA ILE A 171 6.45 11.40 6.41
C ILE A 171 6.28 10.45 7.60
N ASP A 172 6.20 11.00 8.82
CA ASP A 172 6.01 10.20 10.03
C ASP A 172 4.69 9.43 9.99
N ALA A 173 3.60 10.08 9.60
CA ALA A 173 2.29 9.46 9.47
C ALA A 173 2.27 8.35 8.39
N ALA A 174 2.93 8.56 7.25
CA ALA A 174 3.04 7.56 6.19
C ALA A 174 3.84 6.33 6.66
N PHE A 175 4.95 6.55 7.36
CA PHE A 175 5.77 5.48 7.95
C PHE A 175 4.99 4.69 9.01
N GLU A 176 4.36 5.37 9.99
CA GLU A 176 3.57 4.70 11.04
C GLU A 176 2.42 3.87 10.47
N LYS A 177 1.74 4.40 9.44
CA LYS A 177 0.68 3.67 8.73
C LYS A 177 1.22 2.39 8.12
N LYS A 178 2.40 2.46 7.48
CA LYS A 178 3.04 1.30 6.86
C LYS A 178 3.55 0.29 7.90
N GLU A 179 4.15 0.75 8.98
CA GLU A 179 4.60 -0.10 10.08
C GLU A 179 3.43 -0.86 10.71
N LYS A 180 2.33 -0.17 11.02
CA LYS A 180 1.10 -0.80 11.51
C LYS A 180 0.57 -1.83 10.51
N GLU A 181 0.59 -1.52 9.22
CA GLU A 181 0.20 -2.45 8.17
C GLU A 181 1.03 -3.73 8.18
N ILE A 182 2.36 -3.63 8.23
CA ILE A 182 3.28 -4.77 8.26
C ILE A 182 3.06 -5.64 9.51
N MET A 183 2.81 -5.01 10.65
CA MET A 183 2.64 -5.70 11.94
C MET A 183 1.25 -6.33 12.10
N THR A 184 0.18 -5.70 11.60
CA THR A 184 -1.22 -6.11 11.86
C THR A 184 -1.66 -7.33 11.06
N VAL A 185 -1.03 -7.65 9.93
CA VAL A 185 -1.37 -8.82 9.10
C VAL A 185 -1.31 -10.16 9.86
N SER A 186 -0.73 -10.19 11.08
CA SER A 186 -0.65 -11.38 11.95
C SER A 186 -1.82 -11.53 12.92
N SER A 187 -2.42 -10.43 13.40
CA SER A 187 -3.35 -10.47 14.52
C SER A 187 -4.75 -11.01 14.17
N LEU A 188 -5.11 -11.04 12.88
CA LEU A 188 -6.41 -11.54 12.43
C LEU A 188 -6.60 -13.07 12.54
N LYS A 189 -5.53 -13.84 12.80
CA LYS A 189 -5.65 -15.30 12.98
C LYS A 189 -6.08 -15.74 14.39
N HIS A 190 -5.97 -14.89 15.41
CA HIS A 190 -6.22 -15.31 16.81
C HIS A 190 -7.64 -15.04 17.33
N ASN A 191 -8.41 -14.21 16.64
CA ASN A 191 -9.72 -13.78 17.17
C ASN A 191 -10.94 -14.52 16.60
N ASN A 192 -10.75 -15.48 15.67
CA ASN A 192 -11.87 -16.19 15.04
C ASN A 192 -12.04 -17.66 15.52
N ARG A 193 -11.29 -18.11 16.56
CA ARG A 193 -11.43 -19.47 17.10
C ARG A 193 -12.39 -19.58 18.29
N ASN A 194 -12.92 -18.49 18.83
CA ASN A 194 -13.76 -18.51 20.03
C ASN A 194 -15.15 -17.90 19.87
N ARG A 195 -15.74 -17.96 18.66
CA ARG A 195 -17.18 -17.73 18.49
C ARG A 195 -17.81 -18.90 17.76
N LEU A 196 -17.88 -20.03 18.44
CA LEU A 196 -18.97 -20.96 18.19
C LEU A 196 -20.21 -20.34 18.85
N PRO A 197 -21.31 -20.11 18.12
CA PRO A 197 -22.55 -19.78 18.78
C PRO A 197 -22.99 -21.03 19.59
N GLU A 198 -23.15 -20.87 20.88
CA GLU A 198 -23.86 -21.84 21.71
C GLU A 198 -25.24 -22.05 21.09
N ARG A 199 -25.43 -23.19 20.44
CA ARG A 199 -26.74 -23.68 20.04
C ARG A 199 -27.43 -24.07 21.34
N THR A 200 -28.20 -23.15 21.90
CA THR A 200 -29.19 -23.44 22.91
C THR A 200 -30.18 -24.42 22.30
N ALA A 201 -30.01 -25.68 22.64
CA ALA A 201 -30.97 -26.73 22.30
C ALA A 201 -32.23 -26.50 23.12
N TYR A 202 -33.20 -25.81 22.50
CA TYR A 202 -34.57 -25.86 23.05
C TYR A 202 -35.15 -27.23 22.76
N PHE A 203 -35.14 -28.10 23.77
CA PHE A 203 -35.94 -29.30 23.80
C PHE A 203 -37.42 -28.87 23.94
N ILE A 204 -38.14 -28.82 22.84
CA ILE A 204 -39.60 -28.75 22.85
C ILE A 204 -40.10 -30.18 23.11
N VAL A 205 -40.48 -30.43 24.37
CA VAL A 205 -41.26 -31.62 24.74
C VAL A 205 -42.66 -31.42 24.20
N ILE A 206 -42.98 -32.02 23.06
CA ILE A 206 -44.35 -32.11 22.55
C ILE A 206 -45.02 -33.25 23.31
N ARG A 207 -45.84 -32.86 24.28
CA ARG A 207 -46.75 -33.74 25.01
C ARG A 207 -47.97 -33.99 24.11
N LEU A 208 -48.06 -35.17 23.51
CA LEU A 208 -49.29 -35.63 22.82
C LEU A 208 -50.40 -35.93 23.86
N PRO A 209 -51.61 -35.46 23.68
CA PRO A 209 -52.74 -35.88 24.50
C PRO A 209 -53.22 -37.25 24.03
N THR A 210 -53.34 -38.15 24.99
CA THR A 210 -54.02 -39.42 24.85
C THR A 210 -55.51 -39.15 24.66
N ILE A 211 -56.09 -39.59 23.55
CA ILE A 211 -57.54 -39.67 23.37
C ILE A 211 -57.88 -41.14 23.27
N TRP A 212 -58.85 -41.48 24.07
CA TRP A 212 -59.61 -42.68 24.09
C TRP A 212 -60.18 -43.08 22.77
#